data_f76d8831e020e8998687969be7136e55
#
_entry.id   f76d8831e020e8998687969be7136e55
#
_cell.length_a   1.000
_cell.length_b   1.000
_cell.length_c   1.000
_cell.angle_alpha   90.00
_cell.angle_beta   90.00
_cell.angle_gamma   90.00
#
_symmetry.space_group_name_H-M   'P 1'
#
loop_
_entity.id
_entity.type
_entity.pdbx_description
1 polymer ?
#
loop_
_entity_poly.entity_id
_entity_poly.type
_entity_poly.pdbx_seq_one_letter_code
_entity_poly.pdbx_strand_id
1 'polypeptide(L)'
;MSIKGQGHILKRLMKIVFENYLWQFIAVIVCIVVTAYATIQSSTFTRDLVDVYIVGIIGGTKTMGDLANAMIPLGCVLALGVAASYIRQRLMVSVGQGTMLKIRTDLFTHMESLPIRYFDTHSHGDIMSIYTNDVDTLRQLISQSIPEIINSAISVVMFFFAMLNNSWIMTILSLLLLTFQMLASAKLAKLSG
;
A
#
# COMPACT_ATOMS: atom_id res chain seq x y z
N MET A 1 -7.24 -16.16 -21.08
CA MET A 1 -8.28 -15.29 -20.52
C MET A 1 -7.99 -13.85 -20.93
N SER A 2 -8.88 -13.17 -21.64
CA SER A 2 -8.59 -11.89 -22.33
C SER A 2 -8.46 -10.74 -21.33
N ILE A 3 -7.39 -9.97 -21.40
CA ILE A 3 -7.06 -8.78 -20.57
C ILE A 3 -8.20 -7.72 -20.57
N LYS A 4 -9.01 -7.67 -21.62
CA LYS A 4 -10.17 -6.75 -21.75
C LYS A 4 -11.31 -7.06 -20.76
N GLY A 5 -11.51 -8.32 -20.35
CA GLY A 5 -12.55 -8.71 -19.39
C GLY A 5 -12.19 -8.36 -17.93
N GLN A 6 -10.91 -8.40 -17.60
CA GLN A 6 -10.43 -8.10 -16.23
C GLN A 6 -10.60 -6.64 -15.84
N GLY A 7 -10.41 -5.71 -16.78
CA GLY A 7 -10.60 -4.27 -16.52
C GLY A 7 -12.06 -3.89 -16.21
N HIS A 8 -13.03 -4.56 -16.81
CA HIS A 8 -14.44 -4.29 -16.56
C HIS A 8 -14.89 -4.81 -15.17
N ILE A 9 -14.37 -5.95 -14.75
CA ILE A 9 -14.62 -6.53 -13.42
C ILE A 9 -14.01 -5.64 -12.35
N LEU A 10 -12.76 -5.21 -12.55
CA LEU A 10 -12.06 -4.31 -11.62
C LEU A 10 -12.81 -2.97 -11.47
N LYS A 11 -13.28 -2.40 -12.57
CA LYS A 11 -14.05 -1.15 -12.58
C LYS A 11 -15.38 -1.29 -11.83
N ARG A 12 -16.06 -2.42 -11.97
CA ARG A 12 -17.32 -2.71 -11.26
C ARG A 12 -17.09 -2.91 -9.76
N LEU A 13 -16.04 -3.63 -9.39
CA LEU A 13 -15.63 -3.78 -7.98
C LEU A 13 -15.25 -2.44 -7.35
N MET A 14 -14.42 -1.64 -8.03
CA MET A 14 -14.06 -0.31 -7.57
C MET A 14 -15.28 0.58 -7.38
N LYS A 15 -16.25 0.53 -8.29
CA LYS A 15 -17.49 1.29 -8.16
C LYS A 15 -18.26 0.90 -6.89
N ILE A 16 -18.42 -0.38 -6.59
CA ILE A 16 -19.11 -0.87 -5.38
C ILE A 16 -18.39 -0.39 -4.11
N VAL A 17 -17.07 -0.43 -4.12
CA VAL A 17 -16.25 -0.02 -2.98
C VAL A 17 -16.31 1.50 -2.79
N PHE A 18 -16.17 2.29 -3.86
CA PHE A 18 -16.20 3.75 -3.79
C PHE A 18 -17.59 4.29 -3.39
N GLU A 19 -18.69 3.72 -3.88
CA GLU A 19 -20.04 4.19 -3.53
C GLU A 19 -20.37 3.99 -2.05
N ASN A 20 -19.87 2.92 -1.42
CA ASN A 20 -20.23 2.59 -0.04
C ASN A 20 -19.19 3.03 1.01
N TYR A 21 -17.91 3.19 0.63
CA TYR A 21 -16.78 3.37 1.56
C TYR A 21 -15.87 4.56 1.23
N LEU A 22 -16.41 5.57 0.51
CA LEU A 22 -15.62 6.73 0.04
C LEU A 22 -14.88 7.45 1.18
N TRP A 23 -15.54 7.68 2.31
CA TRP A 23 -14.93 8.31 3.48
C TRP A 23 -13.77 7.51 4.07
N GLN A 24 -13.91 6.20 4.09
CA GLN A 24 -12.84 5.32 4.59
C GLN A 24 -11.65 5.33 3.63
N PHE A 25 -11.88 5.40 2.32
CA PHE A 25 -10.81 5.55 1.32
C PHE A 25 -10.07 6.88 1.46
N ILE A 26 -10.77 7.98 1.66
CA ILE A 26 -10.15 9.29 1.90
C ILE A 26 -9.29 9.23 3.17
N ALA A 27 -9.81 8.67 4.26
CA ALA A 27 -9.05 8.49 5.50
C ALA A 27 -7.79 7.62 5.30
N VAL A 28 -7.89 6.57 4.50
CA VAL A 28 -6.74 5.73 4.14
C VAL A 28 -5.68 6.51 3.37
N ILE A 29 -6.06 7.33 2.39
CA ILE A 29 -5.12 8.18 1.64
C ILE A 29 -4.41 9.15 2.58
N VAL A 30 -5.14 9.80 3.49
CA VAL A 30 -4.55 10.69 4.51
C VAL A 30 -3.56 9.93 5.38
N CYS A 31 -3.91 8.73 5.86
CA CYS A 31 -3.01 7.89 6.65
C CYS A 31 -1.74 7.49 5.86
N ILE A 32 -1.86 7.22 4.56
CA ILE A 32 -0.70 6.92 3.69
C ILE A 32 0.23 8.13 3.61
N VAL A 33 -0.30 9.33 3.41
CA VAL A 33 0.51 10.56 3.35
C VAL A 33 1.22 10.81 4.68
N VAL A 34 0.54 10.64 5.82
CA VAL A 34 1.14 10.80 7.15
C VAL A 34 2.25 9.78 7.38
N THR A 35 2.04 8.52 7.02
CA THR A 35 3.07 7.47 7.14
C THR A 35 4.27 7.73 6.25
N ALA A 36 4.05 8.14 5.00
CA ALA A 36 5.12 8.47 4.08
C ALA A 36 5.93 9.69 4.58
N TYR A 37 5.26 10.72 5.10
CA TYR A 37 5.92 11.88 5.72
C TYR A 37 6.78 11.47 6.93
N ALA A 38 6.24 10.64 7.83
CA ALA A 38 6.98 10.14 8.98
C ALA A 38 8.24 9.36 8.57
N THR A 39 8.15 8.56 7.50
CA THR A 39 9.30 7.81 6.97
C THR A 39 10.37 8.73 6.38
N ILE A 40 9.96 9.77 5.64
CA ILE A 40 10.89 10.78 5.10
C ILE A 40 11.59 11.53 6.22
N GLN A 41 10.86 11.96 7.26
CA GLN A 41 11.44 12.65 8.41
C GLN A 41 12.43 11.77 9.17
N SER A 42 12.14 10.48 9.33
CA SER A 42 13.08 9.52 9.91
C SER A 42 14.37 9.39 9.09
N SER A 43 14.26 9.34 7.78
CA SER A 43 15.40 9.28 6.87
C SER A 43 16.25 10.56 6.92
N THR A 44 15.60 11.72 6.92
CA THR A 44 16.29 13.03 7.02
C THR A 44 16.98 13.18 8.37
N PHE A 45 16.32 12.79 9.46
CA PHE A 45 16.92 12.83 10.79
C PHE A 45 18.14 11.90 10.90
N THR A 46 18.15 10.74 10.25
CA THR A 46 19.32 9.85 10.24
C THR A 46 20.54 10.55 9.63
N ARG A 47 20.35 11.35 8.59
CA ARG A 47 21.41 12.20 8.04
C ARG A 47 21.85 13.27 9.04
N ASP A 48 20.90 14.02 9.59
CA ASP A 48 21.21 15.09 10.54
C ASP A 48 21.86 14.56 11.81
N LEU A 49 21.52 13.34 12.23
CA LEU A 49 22.16 12.64 13.34
C LEU A 49 23.68 12.51 13.12
N VAL A 50 24.08 12.12 11.93
CA VAL A 50 25.50 11.94 11.60
C VAL A 50 26.16 13.30 11.38
N ASP A 51 25.62 14.12 10.50
CA ASP A 51 26.27 15.34 10.01
C ASP A 51 26.27 16.47 11.04
N VAL A 52 25.22 16.59 11.85
CA VAL A 52 25.06 17.71 12.79
C VAL A 52 25.34 17.30 14.23
N TYR A 53 24.79 16.18 14.70
CA TYR A 53 24.89 15.79 16.10
C TYR A 53 26.18 15.03 16.41
N ILE A 54 26.52 14.00 15.65
CA ILE A 54 27.75 13.22 15.93
C ILE A 54 29.00 14.07 15.68
N VAL A 55 29.07 14.72 14.53
CA VAL A 55 30.22 15.62 14.22
C VAL A 55 30.26 16.79 15.17
N GLY A 56 29.12 17.37 15.55
CA GLY A 56 29.04 18.47 16.51
C GLY A 56 29.46 18.08 17.94
N ILE A 57 29.12 16.88 18.40
CA ILE A 57 29.55 16.36 19.71
C ILE A 57 31.07 16.11 19.72
N ILE A 58 31.63 15.52 18.66
CA ILE A 58 33.10 15.30 18.53
C ILE A 58 33.81 16.63 18.48
N GLY A 59 33.25 17.64 17.79
CA GLY A 59 33.81 18.99 17.69
C GLY A 59 33.55 19.88 18.92
N GLY A 60 32.85 19.41 19.94
CA GLY A 60 32.53 20.16 21.16
C GLY A 60 31.50 21.28 21.00
N THR A 61 30.79 21.35 19.86
CA THR A 61 29.77 22.37 19.57
C THR A 61 28.35 21.96 19.97
N LYS A 62 28.09 20.66 20.18
CA LYS A 62 26.81 20.09 20.59
C LYS A 62 26.96 19.21 21.82
N THR A 63 25.90 19.12 22.61
CA THR A 63 25.84 18.27 23.81
C THR A 63 24.95 17.08 23.60
N MET A 64 25.09 16.04 24.45
CA MET A 64 24.15 14.90 24.48
C MET A 64 22.70 15.34 24.79
N GLY A 65 22.53 16.46 25.51
CA GLY A 65 21.23 17.04 25.77
C GLY A 65 20.53 17.58 24.51
N ASP A 66 21.30 18.18 23.59
CA ASP A 66 20.78 18.68 22.34
C ASP A 66 20.28 17.53 21.44
N LEU A 67 21.01 16.42 21.44
CA LEU A 67 20.59 15.20 20.73
C LEU A 67 19.28 14.63 21.32
N ALA A 68 19.21 14.51 22.65
CA ALA A 68 18.00 14.01 23.32
C ALA A 68 16.77 14.88 23.01
N ASN A 69 16.93 16.21 23.02
CA ASN A 69 15.85 17.15 22.69
C ASN A 69 15.40 17.03 21.23
N ALA A 70 16.31 16.73 20.29
CA ALA A 70 15.99 16.54 18.89
C ALA A 70 15.28 15.19 18.63
N MET A 71 15.52 14.17 19.47
CA MET A 71 14.85 12.87 19.34
C MET A 71 13.39 12.90 19.77
N ILE A 72 12.98 13.83 20.65
CA ILE A 72 11.59 13.93 21.14
C ILE A 72 10.61 14.23 19.99
N PRO A 73 10.78 15.30 19.18
CA PRO A 73 9.86 15.57 18.08
C PRO A 73 9.86 14.46 17.01
N LEU A 74 11.02 13.85 16.76
CA LEU A 74 11.08 12.69 15.87
C LEU A 74 10.25 11.52 16.40
N GLY A 75 10.38 11.22 17.72
CA GLY A 75 9.60 10.18 18.37
C GLY A 75 8.09 10.43 18.25
N CYS A 76 7.65 11.68 18.40
CA CYS A 76 6.25 12.06 18.20
C CYS A 76 5.79 11.83 16.75
N VAL A 77 6.59 12.21 15.76
CA VAL A 77 6.27 12.01 14.33
C VAL A 77 6.21 10.52 13.99
N LEU A 78 7.13 9.72 14.50
CA LEU A 78 7.13 8.26 14.30
C LEU A 78 5.92 7.61 14.98
N ALA A 79 5.56 8.02 16.20
CA ALA A 79 4.38 7.53 16.90
C ALA A 79 3.09 7.83 16.10
N LEU A 80 2.98 9.04 15.53
CA LEU A 80 1.89 9.41 14.63
C LEU A 80 1.89 8.54 13.36
N GLY A 81 3.05 8.25 12.77
CA GLY A 81 3.18 7.37 11.62
C GLY A 81 2.71 5.94 11.91
N VAL A 82 3.09 5.39 13.07
CA VAL A 82 2.64 4.06 13.52
C VAL A 82 1.13 4.04 13.76
N ALA A 83 0.59 5.05 14.44
CA ALA A 83 -0.85 5.18 14.67
C ALA A 83 -1.63 5.27 13.35
N ALA A 84 -1.16 6.09 12.40
CA ALA A 84 -1.75 6.21 11.07
C ALA A 84 -1.71 4.88 10.30
N SER A 85 -0.60 4.15 10.36
CA SER A 85 -0.47 2.82 9.74
C SER A 85 -1.46 1.82 10.34
N TYR A 86 -1.63 1.80 11.66
CA TYR A 86 -2.59 0.95 12.35
C TYR A 86 -4.03 1.28 11.96
N ILE A 87 -4.40 2.57 11.93
CA ILE A 87 -5.72 3.05 11.53
C ILE A 87 -6.01 2.65 10.08
N ARG A 88 -5.05 2.87 9.17
CA ARG A 88 -5.14 2.46 7.77
C ARG A 88 -5.48 0.98 7.63
N GLN A 89 -4.75 0.15 8.36
CA GLN A 89 -4.93 -1.30 8.29
C GLN A 89 -6.29 -1.75 8.83
N ARG A 90 -6.75 -1.14 9.92
CA ARG A 90 -8.08 -1.38 10.49
C ARG A 90 -9.21 -0.97 9.54
N LEU A 91 -9.09 0.20 8.92
CA LEU A 91 -10.07 0.68 7.94
C LEU A 91 -10.15 -0.26 6.72
N MET A 92 -9.00 -0.71 6.20
CA MET A 92 -8.97 -1.62 5.06
C MET A 92 -9.56 -3.00 5.36
N VAL A 93 -9.34 -3.53 6.56
CA VAL A 93 -10.01 -4.75 7.00
C VAL A 93 -11.53 -4.56 7.04
N SER A 94 -12.01 -3.44 7.58
CA SER A 94 -13.45 -3.13 7.64
C SER A 94 -14.08 -3.01 6.24
N VAL A 95 -13.42 -2.28 5.32
CA VAL A 95 -13.85 -2.16 3.92
C VAL A 95 -13.89 -3.53 3.24
N GLY A 96 -12.84 -4.34 3.42
CA GLY A 96 -12.75 -5.67 2.85
C GLY A 96 -13.87 -6.59 3.34
N GLN A 97 -14.10 -6.64 4.65
CA GLN A 97 -15.16 -7.48 5.24
C GLN A 97 -16.56 -7.04 4.79
N GLY A 98 -16.83 -5.72 4.79
CA GLY A 98 -18.13 -5.20 4.35
C GLY A 98 -18.39 -5.46 2.86
N THR A 99 -17.37 -5.31 2.01
CA THR A 99 -17.46 -5.62 0.58
C THR A 99 -17.70 -7.12 0.37
N MET A 100 -17.02 -7.97 1.14
CA MET A 100 -17.20 -9.42 1.08
C MET A 100 -18.63 -9.84 1.46
N LEU A 101 -19.15 -9.27 2.53
CA LEU A 101 -20.54 -9.55 2.94
C LEU A 101 -21.50 -9.24 1.79
N LYS A 102 -21.35 -8.09 1.15
CA LYS A 102 -22.18 -7.70 0.02
C LYS A 102 -22.03 -8.65 -1.17
N ILE A 103 -20.80 -8.98 -1.56
CA ILE A 103 -20.55 -9.90 -2.68
C ILE A 103 -21.15 -11.29 -2.40
N ARG A 104 -20.96 -11.82 -1.19
CA ARG A 104 -21.53 -13.12 -0.81
C ARG A 104 -23.06 -13.12 -0.81
N THR A 105 -23.67 -12.03 -0.32
CA THR A 105 -25.13 -11.87 -0.34
C THR A 105 -25.65 -11.79 -1.77
N ASP A 106 -25.02 -10.98 -2.63
CA ASP A 106 -25.40 -10.84 -4.03
C ASP A 106 -25.25 -12.18 -4.80
N LEU A 107 -24.16 -12.93 -4.55
CA LEU A 107 -23.95 -14.26 -5.12
C LEU A 107 -25.02 -15.25 -4.65
N PHE A 108 -25.33 -15.25 -3.36
CA PHE A 108 -26.35 -16.14 -2.80
C PHE A 108 -27.72 -15.86 -3.40
N THR A 109 -28.14 -14.59 -3.44
CA THR A 109 -29.41 -14.17 -4.05
C THR A 109 -29.47 -14.53 -5.53
N HIS A 110 -28.33 -14.41 -6.24
CA HIS A 110 -28.27 -14.82 -7.64
C HIS A 110 -28.40 -16.34 -7.79
N MET A 111 -27.75 -17.13 -6.93
CA MET A 111 -27.89 -18.59 -6.93
C MET A 111 -29.32 -19.04 -6.68
N GLU A 112 -30.03 -18.41 -5.74
CA GLU A 112 -31.45 -18.74 -5.48
C GLU A 112 -32.34 -18.46 -6.68
N SER A 113 -31.97 -17.53 -7.54
CA SER A 113 -32.75 -17.21 -8.77
C SER A 113 -32.46 -18.15 -9.94
N LEU A 114 -31.47 -19.06 -9.84
CA LEU A 114 -31.11 -19.96 -10.92
C LEU A 114 -32.08 -21.18 -10.98
N PRO A 115 -32.43 -21.66 -12.20
CA PRO A 115 -33.27 -22.85 -12.35
C PRO A 115 -32.51 -24.09 -11.86
N ILE A 116 -33.25 -25.09 -11.34
CA ILE A 116 -32.71 -26.37 -10.83
C ILE A 116 -31.79 -27.05 -11.85
N ARG A 117 -32.13 -26.96 -13.15
CA ARG A 117 -31.35 -27.50 -14.25
C ARG A 117 -29.91 -27.01 -14.27
N TYR A 118 -29.63 -25.81 -13.74
CA TYR A 118 -28.26 -25.28 -13.65
C TYR A 118 -27.42 -26.12 -12.67
N PHE A 119 -27.99 -26.49 -11.54
CA PHE A 119 -27.32 -27.29 -10.51
C PHE A 119 -27.12 -28.76 -10.94
N ASP A 120 -28.00 -29.28 -11.80
CA ASP A 120 -27.87 -30.62 -12.37
C ASP A 120 -26.75 -30.71 -13.42
N THR A 121 -26.45 -29.59 -14.10
CA THR A 121 -25.47 -29.53 -15.20
C THR A 121 -24.08 -29.06 -14.77
N HIS A 122 -23.94 -28.49 -13.57
CA HIS A 122 -22.67 -27.98 -13.05
C HIS A 122 -22.24 -28.76 -11.80
N SER A 123 -20.93 -28.99 -11.67
CA SER A 123 -20.38 -29.67 -10.51
C SER A 123 -20.60 -28.80 -9.25
N HIS A 124 -21.09 -29.41 -8.18
CA HIS A 124 -21.21 -28.75 -6.87
C HIS A 124 -19.86 -28.23 -6.36
N GLY A 125 -18.77 -28.93 -6.70
CA GLY A 125 -17.41 -28.53 -6.37
C GLY A 125 -16.98 -27.23 -7.06
N ASP A 126 -17.34 -27.05 -8.33
CA ASP A 126 -17.04 -25.82 -9.08
C ASP A 126 -17.78 -24.62 -8.52
N ILE A 127 -19.09 -24.79 -8.22
CA ILE A 127 -19.90 -23.75 -7.60
C ILE A 127 -19.32 -23.35 -6.24
N MET A 128 -18.92 -24.34 -5.42
CA MET A 128 -18.36 -24.09 -4.10
C MET A 128 -16.97 -23.44 -4.18
N SER A 129 -16.17 -23.79 -5.20
CA SER A 129 -14.87 -23.15 -5.46
C SER A 129 -15.00 -21.67 -5.74
N ILE A 130 -15.99 -21.25 -6.53
CA ILE A 130 -16.28 -19.83 -6.77
C ILE A 130 -16.64 -19.12 -5.46
N TYR A 131 -17.46 -19.76 -4.64
CA TYR A 131 -17.96 -19.18 -3.38
C TYR A 131 -16.86 -19.03 -2.30
N THR A 132 -15.85 -19.90 -2.32
CA THR A 132 -14.75 -19.89 -1.35
C THR A 132 -13.50 -19.23 -1.91
N ASN A 133 -12.92 -19.78 -2.97
CA ASN A 133 -11.61 -19.38 -3.47
C ASN A 133 -11.63 -18.05 -4.22
N ASP A 134 -12.58 -17.88 -5.14
CA ASP A 134 -12.65 -16.66 -5.95
C ASP A 134 -13.04 -15.46 -5.10
N VAL A 135 -13.99 -15.65 -4.17
CA VAL A 135 -14.39 -14.61 -3.22
C VAL A 135 -13.25 -14.22 -2.28
N ASP A 136 -12.46 -15.17 -1.79
CA ASP A 136 -11.28 -14.86 -0.96
C ASP A 136 -10.18 -14.14 -1.75
N THR A 137 -9.98 -14.49 -3.01
CA THR A 137 -9.07 -13.77 -3.91
C THR A 137 -9.51 -12.32 -4.10
N LEU A 138 -10.81 -12.07 -4.28
CA LEU A 138 -11.35 -10.71 -4.35
C LEU A 138 -11.14 -9.94 -3.05
N ARG A 139 -11.29 -10.59 -1.90
CA ARG A 139 -10.99 -10.01 -0.59
C ARG A 139 -9.53 -9.54 -0.50
N GLN A 140 -8.61 -10.39 -0.90
CA GLN A 140 -7.17 -10.06 -0.89
C GLN A 140 -6.86 -8.88 -1.81
N LEU A 141 -7.47 -8.82 -2.99
CA LEU A 141 -7.32 -7.70 -3.91
C LEU A 141 -7.80 -6.39 -3.28
N ILE A 142 -8.99 -6.37 -2.70
CA ILE A 142 -9.60 -5.15 -2.16
C ILE A 142 -8.90 -4.70 -0.87
N SER A 143 -8.62 -5.64 0.06
CA SER A 143 -8.12 -5.30 1.38
C SER A 143 -6.61 -5.10 1.44
N GLN A 144 -5.86 -5.65 0.50
CA GLN A 144 -4.40 -5.63 0.52
C GLN A 144 -3.79 -5.04 -0.76
N SER A 145 -4.10 -5.61 -1.94
CA SER A 145 -3.39 -5.25 -3.16
C SER A 145 -3.67 -3.82 -3.62
N ILE A 146 -4.93 -3.38 -3.63
CA ILE A 146 -5.29 -2.02 -4.05
C ILE A 146 -4.70 -0.96 -3.12
N PRO A 147 -4.86 -1.04 -1.78
CA PRO A 147 -4.24 -0.08 -0.87
C PRO A 147 -2.71 -0.06 -0.96
N GLU A 148 -2.08 -1.21 -1.18
CA GLU A 148 -0.61 -1.28 -1.30
C GLU A 148 -0.10 -0.65 -2.60
N ILE A 149 -0.81 -0.80 -3.72
CA ILE A 149 -0.48 -0.11 -4.97
C ILE A 149 -0.57 1.41 -4.77
N ILE A 150 -1.63 1.90 -4.11
CA ILE A 150 -1.81 3.33 -3.82
C ILE A 150 -0.71 3.83 -2.87
N ASN A 151 -0.41 3.07 -1.81
CA ASN A 151 0.66 3.36 -0.87
C ASN A 151 2.03 3.48 -1.58
N SER A 152 2.35 2.50 -2.43
CA SER A 152 3.61 2.49 -3.18
C SER A 152 3.69 3.66 -4.16
N ALA A 153 2.62 3.98 -4.87
CA ALA A 153 2.59 5.10 -5.81
C ALA A 153 2.81 6.44 -5.10
N ILE A 154 2.10 6.69 -3.99
CA ILE A 154 2.25 7.92 -3.20
C ILE A 154 3.66 7.99 -2.59
N SER A 155 4.16 6.89 -2.04
CA SER A 155 5.49 6.82 -1.45
C SER A 155 6.59 7.12 -2.46
N VAL A 156 6.53 6.53 -3.66
CA VAL A 156 7.50 6.80 -4.74
C VAL A 156 7.51 8.29 -5.09
N VAL A 157 6.35 8.90 -5.26
CA VAL A 157 6.24 10.33 -5.59
C VAL A 157 6.83 11.19 -4.45
N MET A 158 6.48 10.92 -3.21
CA MET A 158 6.96 11.67 -2.06
C MET A 158 8.47 11.51 -1.86
N PHE A 159 9.01 10.30 -1.98
CA PHE A 159 10.45 10.06 -1.90
C PHE A 159 11.21 10.74 -3.04
N PHE A 160 10.68 10.73 -4.26
CA PHE A 160 11.28 11.42 -5.39
C PHE A 160 11.42 12.92 -5.13
N PHE A 161 10.36 13.58 -4.65
CA PHE A 161 10.42 14.99 -4.28
C PHE A 161 11.36 15.25 -3.10
N ALA A 162 11.39 14.40 -2.09
CA ALA A 162 12.31 14.52 -0.97
C ALA A 162 13.78 14.40 -1.42
N MET A 163 14.09 13.50 -2.34
CA MET A 163 15.43 13.36 -2.91
C MET A 163 15.85 14.57 -3.74
N LEU A 164 14.96 15.12 -4.56
CA LEU A 164 15.22 16.34 -5.34
C LEU A 164 15.56 17.52 -4.44
N ASN A 165 14.85 17.68 -3.32
CA ASN A 165 15.11 18.75 -2.37
C ASN A 165 16.45 18.57 -1.62
N ASN A 166 16.89 17.34 -1.42
CA ASN A 166 18.15 17.07 -0.72
C ASN A 166 19.38 17.21 -1.62
N SER A 167 19.36 16.61 -2.81
CA SER A 167 20.51 16.67 -3.74
C SER A 167 20.12 16.19 -5.14
N TRP A 168 20.33 17.04 -6.14
CA TRP A 168 20.15 16.72 -7.56
C TRP A 168 21.03 15.56 -8.02
N ILE A 169 22.29 15.57 -7.58
CA ILE A 169 23.29 14.58 -7.99
C ILE A 169 22.90 13.19 -7.48
N MET A 170 22.48 13.09 -6.21
CA MET A 170 22.04 11.82 -5.61
C MET A 170 20.76 11.29 -6.26
N THR A 171 19.86 12.17 -6.67
CA THR A 171 18.63 11.78 -7.39
C THR A 171 18.94 11.15 -8.74
N ILE A 172 19.85 11.76 -9.53
CA ILE A 172 20.25 11.22 -10.84
C ILE A 172 20.96 9.88 -10.65
N LEU A 173 21.87 9.78 -9.69
CA LEU A 173 22.57 8.53 -9.40
C LEU A 173 21.60 7.40 -9.02
N SER A 174 20.64 7.70 -8.16
CA SER A 174 19.61 6.72 -7.73
C SER A 174 18.73 6.25 -8.88
N LEU A 175 18.34 7.16 -9.80
CA LEU A 175 17.59 6.80 -11.00
C LEU A 175 18.39 5.90 -11.95
N LEU A 176 19.69 6.19 -12.11
CA LEU A 176 20.62 5.34 -12.88
C LEU A 176 20.74 3.94 -12.28
N LEU A 177 20.88 3.85 -10.96
CA LEU A 177 20.96 2.55 -10.26
C LEU A 177 19.64 1.77 -10.38
N LEU A 178 18.48 2.44 -10.24
CA LEU A 178 17.17 1.80 -10.41
C LEU A 178 16.98 1.26 -11.84
N THR A 179 17.34 2.03 -12.86
CA THR A 179 17.26 1.56 -14.25
C THR A 179 18.19 0.37 -14.50
N PHE A 180 19.40 0.41 -13.99
CA PHE A 180 20.35 -0.69 -14.07
C PHE A 180 19.80 -1.96 -13.37
N GLN A 181 19.24 -1.81 -12.17
CA GLN A 181 18.65 -2.92 -11.43
C GLN A 181 17.45 -3.53 -12.16
N MET A 182 16.57 -2.70 -12.77
CA MET A 182 15.45 -3.20 -13.56
C MET A 182 15.91 -3.97 -14.80
N LEU A 183 16.93 -3.48 -15.50
CA LEU A 183 17.51 -4.16 -16.66
C LEU A 183 18.20 -5.48 -16.28
N ALA A 184 18.94 -5.50 -15.17
CA ALA A 184 19.58 -6.70 -14.66
C ALA A 184 18.54 -7.75 -14.23
N SER A 185 17.50 -7.35 -13.51
CA SER A 185 16.41 -8.24 -13.11
C SER A 185 15.63 -8.82 -14.29
N ALA A 186 15.35 -7.99 -15.30
CA ALA A 186 14.69 -8.45 -16.54
C ALA A 186 15.56 -9.44 -17.34
N LYS A 187 16.89 -9.25 -17.32
CA LYS A 187 17.82 -10.15 -17.98
C LYS A 187 17.93 -11.50 -17.24
N LEU A 188 17.99 -11.45 -15.91
CA LEU A 188 18.00 -12.65 -15.07
C LEU A 188 16.70 -13.45 -15.19
N ALA A 189 15.55 -12.78 -15.21
CA ALA A 189 14.25 -13.43 -15.40
C ALA A 189 14.15 -14.15 -16.75
N LYS A 190 14.75 -13.59 -17.82
CA LYS A 190 14.82 -14.26 -19.14
C LYS A 190 15.79 -15.44 -19.20
N LEU A 191 16.77 -15.47 -18.31
CA LEU A 191 17.73 -16.59 -18.23
C LEU A 191 17.21 -17.75 -17.36
N SER A 192 16.26 -17.47 -16.46
CA SER A 192 15.71 -18.42 -15.49
C SER A 192 14.38 -19.08 -15.96
N GLY A 193 13.79 -18.63 -17.04
CA GLY A 193 12.59 -19.20 -17.65
C GLY A 193 12.87 -19.78 -19.02
#